data_e973ef19219a361af66f5c81a8625446
#
_entry.id   e973ef19219a361af66f5c81a8625446
#
_cell.length_a   1.000
_cell.length_b   1.000
_cell.length_c   1.000
_cell.angle_alpha   90.00
_cell.angle_beta   90.00
_cell.angle_gamma   90.00
#
_symmetry.space_group_name_H-M   'P 1'
#
loop_
_entity.id
_entity.type
_entity.pdbx_description
1 polymer ?
#
loop_
_entity_poly.entity_id
_entity_poly.type
_entity_poly.pdbx_seq_one_letter_code
_entity_poly.pdbx_strand_id
1 'polypeptide(L)'
;MYFLGLDVGSSSVKAALVESESGKSVLSVHEPKNEMSISSIKNDWAEQEPNMWWEYTCLAIKRVCKESNVDPKKIISIGISYQMHGLVTVSYTHLRAHET
;
A
#
# COMPACT_ATOMS: atom_id res chain seq x y z
N MET A 1 -3.97 21.32 0.96
CA MET A 1 -2.90 20.36 0.67
C MET A 1 -2.95 19.19 1.61
N TYR A 2 -2.51 18.04 1.15
CA TYR A 2 -2.67 16.80 1.90
C TYR A 2 -1.39 15.98 1.90
N PHE A 3 -1.23 15.19 2.95
CA PHE A 3 -0.24 14.11 3.00
C PHE A 3 -0.97 12.79 2.83
N LEU A 4 -0.34 11.88 2.11
CA LEU A 4 -0.85 10.51 1.97
C LEU A 4 0.06 9.58 2.77
N GLY A 5 -0.49 8.87 3.72
CA GLY A 5 0.21 7.83 4.45
C GLY A 5 -0.20 6.46 3.93
N LEU A 6 0.78 5.62 3.65
CA LEU A 6 0.57 4.24 3.26
C LEU A 6 1.18 3.31 4.29
N ASP A 7 0.42 2.35 4.75
CA ASP A 7 0.90 1.31 5.65
C ASP A 7 0.72 -0.04 4.95
N VAL A 8 1.82 -0.64 4.54
CA VAL A 8 1.83 -1.92 3.84
C VAL A 8 2.04 -3.02 4.87
N GLY A 9 0.94 -3.51 5.40
CA GLY A 9 0.95 -4.57 6.39
C GLY A 9 0.95 -5.97 5.78
N SER A 10 0.99 -6.98 6.63
CA SER A 10 0.96 -8.37 6.19
C SER A 10 -0.40 -8.81 5.68
N SER A 11 -1.47 -8.19 6.13
CA SER A 11 -2.84 -8.58 5.81
C SER A 11 -3.60 -7.56 4.96
N SER A 12 -3.13 -6.32 4.92
CA SER A 12 -3.81 -5.27 4.17
C SER A 12 -2.88 -4.10 3.91
N VAL A 13 -3.28 -3.26 2.97
CA VAL A 13 -2.65 -1.97 2.72
C VAL A 13 -3.62 -0.88 3.18
N LYS A 14 -3.15 0.00 4.04
CA LYS A 14 -3.93 1.11 4.55
C LYS A 14 -3.46 2.41 3.89
N ALA A 15 -4.39 3.21 3.41
CA ALA A 15 -4.11 4.54 2.90
C ALA A 15 -4.87 5.57 3.73
N ALA A 16 -4.18 6.61 4.16
CA ALA A 16 -4.78 7.66 4.97
C ALA A 16 -4.41 9.03 4.40
N LEU A 17 -5.40 9.91 4.31
CA LEU A 17 -5.17 11.31 3.95
C LEU A 17 -5.18 12.17 5.20
N VAL A 18 -4.20 13.05 5.30
CA VAL A 18 -4.06 13.98 6.41
C VAL A 18 -3.96 15.39 5.84
N GLU A 19 -4.72 16.31 6.39
CA GLU A 19 -4.61 17.71 6.00
C GLU A 19 -3.30 18.30 6.52
N SER A 20 -2.53 18.94 5.63
CA SER A 20 -1.17 19.37 5.94
C SER A 20 -1.09 20.48 7.00
N GLU A 21 -2.08 21.36 7.08
CA GLU A 21 -2.05 22.48 8.00
C GLU A 21 -2.48 22.09 9.41
N SER A 22 -3.57 21.34 9.53
CA SER A 22 -4.14 20.97 10.83
C SER A 22 -3.61 19.65 11.38
N GLY A 23 -3.05 18.80 10.53
CA GLY A 23 -2.66 17.44 10.89
C GLY A 23 -3.84 16.51 11.14
N LYS A 24 -5.05 16.92 10.77
CA LYS A 24 -6.23 16.09 10.97
C LYS A 24 -6.36 15.04 9.90
N SER A 25 -6.73 13.83 10.31
CA SER A 25 -7.05 12.77 9.37
C SER A 25 -8.36 13.09 8.65
N VAL A 26 -8.31 13.06 7.33
CA VAL A 26 -9.50 13.29 6.50
C VAL A 26 -10.27 11.98 6.35
N LEU A 27 -9.57 10.94 5.93
CA LEU A 27 -10.16 9.63 5.70
C LEU A 27 -9.05 8.59 5.67
N SER A 28 -9.34 7.39 6.13
CA SER A 28 -8.46 6.25 5.93
C SER A 28 -9.25 5.07 5.40
N VAL A 29 -8.65 4.31 4.51
CA VAL A 29 -9.23 3.11 3.93
C VAL A 29 -8.19 2.00 3.96
N HIS A 30 -8.64 0.76 3.90
CA HIS A 30 -7.74 -0.38 3.76
C HIS A 30 -8.25 -1.32 2.68
N GLU A 31 -7.33 -1.97 2.01
CA GLU A 31 -7.58 -2.96 0.97
C GLU A 31 -6.66 -4.17 1.18
N PRO A 32 -7.12 -5.37 1.03
CA PRO A 32 -8.54 -5.73 0.86
C PRO A 32 -9.32 -5.54 2.17
N LYS A 33 -10.64 -5.55 2.08
CA LYS A 33 -11.51 -5.48 3.27
C LYS A 33 -11.34 -6.71 4.15
N ASN A 34 -11.03 -7.84 3.52
CA ASN A 34 -10.64 -9.08 4.20
C ASN A 34 -9.12 -9.21 4.12
N GLU A 35 -8.54 -9.91 5.08
CA GLU A 35 -7.09 -10.10 5.10
C GLU A 35 -6.59 -10.84 3.85
N MET A 36 -5.39 -10.44 3.37
CA MET A 36 -4.72 -11.12 2.29
C MET A 36 -4.35 -12.55 2.67
N SER A 37 -4.41 -13.44 1.68
CA SER A 37 -3.98 -14.82 1.86
C SER A 37 -2.48 -14.90 2.14
N ILE A 38 -2.11 -15.80 3.02
CA ILE A 38 -0.72 -16.15 3.26
C ILE A 38 -0.55 -17.63 2.89
N SER A 39 0.36 -17.90 1.98
CA SER A 39 0.66 -19.27 1.56
C SER A 39 1.81 -19.84 2.37
N SER A 40 1.66 -21.10 2.81
CA SER A 40 2.72 -21.84 3.47
C SER A 40 3.18 -22.98 2.59
N ILE A 41 4.44 -22.95 2.16
CA ILE A 41 5.04 -24.02 1.35
C ILE A 41 5.68 -25.05 2.26
N LYS A 42 6.29 -24.59 3.34
CA LYS A 42 6.88 -25.44 4.39
C LYS A 42 6.36 -24.97 5.73
N ASN A 43 6.48 -25.82 6.76
CA ASN A 43 5.93 -25.55 8.09
C ASN A 43 6.32 -24.20 8.69
N ASP A 44 7.54 -23.73 8.40
CA ASP A 44 8.04 -22.47 8.95
C ASP A 44 8.05 -21.32 7.92
N TRP A 45 7.55 -21.54 6.71
CA TRP A 45 7.57 -20.57 5.66
C TRP A 45 6.18 -20.04 5.37
N ALA A 46 6.05 -18.73 5.36
CA ALA A 46 4.83 -18.05 4.94
C ALA A 46 5.17 -17.10 3.80
N GLU A 47 4.40 -17.18 2.74
CA GLU A 47 4.62 -16.37 1.53
C GLU A 47 3.36 -15.63 1.13
N GLN A 48 3.54 -14.46 0.55
CA GLN A 48 2.47 -13.67 -0.06
C GLN A 48 2.91 -13.27 -1.46
N GLU A 49 1.95 -13.09 -2.34
CA GLU A 49 2.19 -12.63 -3.70
C GLU A 49 2.51 -11.13 -3.68
N PRO A 50 3.73 -10.69 -4.04
CA PRO A 50 4.08 -9.26 -3.97
C PRO A 50 3.22 -8.38 -4.87
N ASN A 51 2.73 -8.89 -6.00
CA ASN A 51 1.86 -8.15 -6.89
C ASN A 51 0.54 -7.76 -6.22
N MET A 52 0.08 -8.54 -5.26
CA MET A 52 -1.12 -8.23 -4.49
C MET A 52 -0.92 -6.95 -3.66
N TRP A 53 0.25 -6.78 -3.07
CA TRP A 53 0.55 -5.55 -2.32
C TRP A 53 0.48 -4.33 -3.22
N TRP A 54 1.01 -4.43 -4.42
CA TRP A 54 0.96 -3.34 -5.39
C TRP A 54 -0.47 -3.03 -5.82
N GLU A 55 -1.23 -4.07 -6.16
CA GLU A 55 -2.64 -3.91 -6.57
C GLU A 55 -3.47 -3.26 -5.46
N TYR A 56 -3.34 -3.75 -4.23
CA TYR A 56 -4.08 -3.19 -3.11
C TYR A 56 -3.62 -1.80 -2.74
N THR A 57 -2.34 -1.50 -2.91
CA THR A 57 -1.82 -0.14 -2.73
C THR A 57 -2.49 0.82 -3.71
N CYS A 58 -2.55 0.46 -4.98
CA CYS A 58 -3.21 1.27 -6.00
C CYS A 58 -4.69 1.45 -5.71
N LEU A 59 -5.38 0.37 -5.32
CA LEU A 59 -6.78 0.42 -4.97
C LEU A 59 -7.04 1.30 -3.75
N ALA A 60 -6.22 1.18 -2.73
CA ALA A 60 -6.35 1.98 -1.52
C ALA A 60 -6.16 3.47 -1.81
N ILE A 61 -5.18 3.83 -2.61
CA ILE A 61 -4.95 5.22 -3.01
C ILE A 61 -6.14 5.77 -3.80
N LYS A 62 -6.59 5.03 -4.80
CA LYS A 62 -7.73 5.45 -5.61
C LYS A 62 -8.98 5.62 -4.76
N ARG A 63 -9.21 4.68 -3.87
CA ARG A 63 -10.38 4.67 -3.01
C ARG A 63 -10.39 5.82 -2.01
N VAL A 64 -9.25 6.08 -1.35
CA VAL A 64 -9.18 7.16 -0.37
C VAL A 64 -9.38 8.52 -1.03
N CYS A 65 -8.85 8.72 -2.22
CA CYS A 65 -9.05 9.95 -2.97
C CYS A 65 -10.51 10.11 -3.43
N LYS A 66 -11.10 9.03 -3.91
CA LYS A 66 -12.48 9.04 -4.39
C LYS A 66 -13.48 9.28 -3.25
N GLU A 67 -13.34 8.55 -2.17
CA GLU A 67 -14.28 8.64 -1.04
C GLU A 67 -14.13 9.94 -0.26
N SER A 68 -12.93 10.50 -0.21
CA SER A 68 -12.68 11.80 0.43
C SER A 68 -12.98 12.99 -0.49
N ASN A 69 -13.18 12.72 -1.77
CA ASN A 69 -13.35 13.75 -2.79
C ASN A 69 -12.16 14.72 -2.90
N VAL A 70 -10.97 14.21 -2.67
CA VAL A 70 -9.73 14.97 -2.76
C VAL A 70 -9.08 14.73 -4.12
N ASP A 71 -8.67 15.82 -4.76
CA ASP A 71 -7.90 15.75 -6.00
C ASP A 71 -6.49 15.23 -5.67
N PRO A 72 -6.02 14.14 -6.30
CA PRO A 72 -4.67 13.64 -6.09
C PRO A 72 -3.57 14.66 -6.30
N LYS A 73 -3.81 15.66 -7.15
CA LYS A 73 -2.83 16.74 -7.40
C LYS A 73 -2.58 17.61 -6.17
N LYS A 74 -3.44 17.56 -5.18
CA LYS A 74 -3.28 18.28 -3.92
C LYS A 74 -2.49 17.51 -2.87
N ILE A 75 -2.09 16.30 -3.17
CA ILE A 75 -1.22 15.51 -2.31
C ILE A 75 0.21 15.95 -2.54
N ILE A 76 0.85 16.46 -1.50
CA ILE A 76 2.19 17.05 -1.61
C ILE A 76 3.30 16.15 -1.12
N SER A 77 2.96 15.10 -0.38
CA SER A 77 3.96 14.18 0.15
C SER A 77 3.31 12.82 0.44
N ILE A 78 4.11 11.77 0.33
CA ILE A 78 3.69 10.40 0.62
C ILE A 78 4.67 9.81 1.63
N GLY A 79 4.14 9.32 2.74
CA GLY A 79 4.91 8.55 3.70
C GLY A 79 4.52 7.08 3.62
N ILE A 80 5.50 6.20 3.75
CA ILE A 80 5.27 4.77 3.65
C ILE A 80 5.83 4.07 4.88
N SER A 81 4.99 3.26 5.51
CA SER A 81 5.43 2.30 6.50
C SER A 81 5.19 0.89 5.95
N TYR A 82 6.00 -0.08 6.34
CA TYR A 82 6.01 -1.38 5.69
C TYR A 82 6.37 -2.49 6.67
N GLN A 83 6.21 -3.73 6.21
CA GLN A 83 6.58 -4.92 6.99
C GLN A 83 8.09 -4.95 7.23
N MET A 84 8.48 -5.05 8.49
CA MET A 84 9.90 -5.06 8.86
C MET A 84 10.64 -6.34 8.42
N HIS A 85 9.90 -7.45 8.30
CA HIS A 85 10.49 -8.75 7.96
C HIS A 85 10.07 -9.24 6.57
N GLY A 86 9.54 -8.34 5.75
CA GLY A 86 9.18 -8.69 4.38
C GLY A 86 10.41 -8.81 3.51
N LEU A 87 10.47 -9.87 2.72
CA LEU A 87 11.52 -10.09 1.75
C LEU A 87 10.88 -10.36 0.38
N VAL A 88 11.28 -9.59 -0.61
CA VAL A 88 10.86 -9.81 -2.00
C VAL A 88 12.10 -10.07 -2.82
N THR A 89 12.16 -11.27 -3.42
CA THR A 89 13.23 -11.62 -4.34
C THR A 89 12.72 -11.53 -5.77
N VAL A 90 13.53 -10.97 -6.64
CA VAL A 90 13.17 -10.79 -8.04
C VAL A 90 14.27 -11.36 -8.94
N SER A 91 13.87 -11.83 -10.12
CA SER A 91 14.81 -12.23 -11.15
C SER A 91 14.97 -11.08 -12.14
N TYR A 92 16.15 -10.52 -12.20
CA TYR A 92 16.42 -9.43 -13.13
C TYR A 92 16.29 -9.85 -14.60
N THR A 93 16.43 -11.13 -14.89
CA THR A 93 16.19 -11.62 -16.25
C THR A 93 14.76 -11.48 -16.69
N HIS A 94 13.81 -11.57 -15.75
CA HIS A 94 12.38 -11.44 -16.03
C HIS A 94 11.88 -10.02 -15.89
N LEU A 95 12.47 -9.24 -15.00
CA LEU A 95 11.98 -7.90 -14.65
C LEU A 95 12.75 -6.79 -15.32
N ARG A 96 13.78 -7.09 -16.06
CA ARG A 96 14.63 -6.09 -16.69
C ARG A 96 13.87 -5.10 -17.57
N ALA A 97 12.86 -5.57 -18.26
CA ALA A 97 12.02 -4.72 -19.11
C ALA A 97 11.17 -3.74 -18.32
N HIS A 98 11.03 -3.94 -17.02
CA HIS A 98 10.27 -3.07 -16.13
C HIS A 98 11.16 -2.09 -15.36
N GLU A 99 12.44 -2.15 -15.54
CA GLU A 99 13.36 -1.18 -14.98
C GLU A 99 13.26 0.13 -15.73
N THR A 100 13.25 1.19 -15.01
CA THR A 100 13.20 2.54 -15.58
C THR A 100 14.43 3.31 -15.22
#